data_287cb36b64a70c61b5e8394d7706cce7
#
_entry.id   287cb36b64a70c61b5e8394d7706cce7
#
_cell.length_a   1.000
_cell.length_b   1.000
_cell.length_c   1.000
_cell.angle_alpha   90.00
_cell.angle_beta   90.00
_cell.angle_gamma   90.00
#
_symmetry.space_group_name_H-M   'P 1'
#
loop_
_entity.id
_entity.type
_entity.pdbx_description
1 polymer ?
#
loop_
_entity_poly.entity_id
_entity_poly.type
_entity_poly.pdbx_seq_one_letter_code
_entity_poly.pdbx_strand_id
1 'polypeptide(L)'
;MIVSAITLTGLFLLHSVTGVLAQQYSYTPPQLNIKDQNSVSLNGSEAIYNANTSKSLGSKNLTLSPYRTTEEHYFEHGFFKGIGYVTNNQTFRNTYLSDKMLVGKGNGTFETTDGQKVNWVSSDLGRSIDNGRWVFYGILLFNNTNSKSLSMLNNSIALSKSTSGLNEPEYIWLLK
;
A
#
# COMPACT_ATOMS: atom_id res chain seq x y z
N MET A 1 -28.58 56.70 49.18
CA MET A 1 -28.33 55.20 49.23
C MET A 1 -28.01 54.76 47.83
N ILE A 2 -26.71 54.65 47.55
CA ILE A 2 -26.19 54.32 46.19
C ILE A 2 -25.70 52.87 46.23
N VAL A 3 -26.36 52.02 45.43
CA VAL A 3 -25.97 50.62 45.30
C VAL A 3 -25.05 50.53 44.12
N SER A 4 -23.76 50.24 44.35
CA SER A 4 -22.76 49.97 43.34
C SER A 4 -22.89 48.53 42.85
N ALA A 5 -23.18 48.35 41.57
CA ALA A 5 -23.09 47.07 40.89
C ALA A 5 -21.66 46.77 40.49
N ILE A 6 -21.09 45.69 41.03
CA ILE A 6 -19.79 45.16 40.63
C ILE A 6 -20.03 44.22 39.44
N THR A 7 -19.65 44.65 38.25
CA THR A 7 -19.59 43.76 37.06
C THR A 7 -18.30 42.95 37.07
N LEU A 8 -18.43 41.67 37.29
CA LEU A 8 -17.32 40.71 37.22
C LEU A 8 -17.16 40.29 35.77
N THR A 9 -16.19 40.88 35.05
CA THR A 9 -15.80 40.47 33.70
C THR A 9 -14.89 39.26 33.81
N GLY A 10 -15.46 38.10 33.58
CA GLY A 10 -14.73 36.84 33.44
C GLY A 10 -13.96 36.82 32.13
N LEU A 11 -12.64 36.93 32.22
CA LEU A 11 -11.72 36.77 31.11
C LEU A 11 -11.60 35.29 30.76
N PHE A 12 -12.35 34.80 29.77
CA PHE A 12 -12.18 33.48 29.21
C PHE A 12 -10.89 33.50 28.36
N LEU A 13 -9.78 32.96 28.89
CA LEU A 13 -8.60 32.59 28.13
C LEU A 13 -8.97 31.40 27.25
N LEU A 14 -9.29 31.68 25.99
CA LEU A 14 -9.30 30.69 24.92
C LEU A 14 -7.87 30.20 24.71
N HIS A 15 -7.55 29.07 25.30
CA HIS A 15 -6.38 28.32 24.89
C HIS A 15 -6.67 27.76 23.50
N SER A 16 -6.11 28.41 22.48
CA SER A 16 -6.05 27.84 21.13
C SER A 16 -5.20 26.57 21.21
N VAL A 17 -5.86 25.42 21.26
CA VAL A 17 -5.26 24.15 20.96
C VAL A 17 -4.85 24.20 19.51
N THR A 18 -3.60 24.57 19.24
CA THR A 18 -3.01 24.40 17.93
C THR A 18 -2.96 22.90 17.67
N GLY A 19 -3.98 22.41 17.00
CA GLY A 19 -3.99 21.04 16.49
C GLY A 19 -2.79 20.87 15.59
N VAL A 20 -1.85 20.04 16.01
CA VAL A 20 -0.81 19.53 15.14
C VAL A 20 -1.54 18.80 14.03
N LEU A 21 -1.66 19.45 12.87
CA LEU A 21 -2.13 18.80 11.65
C LEU A 21 -1.14 17.67 11.38
N ALA A 22 -1.56 16.45 11.72
CA ALA A 22 -0.83 15.26 11.33
C ALA A 22 -0.69 15.33 9.81
N GLN A 23 0.55 15.53 9.32
CA GLN A 23 0.84 15.54 7.91
C GLN A 23 0.45 14.18 7.35
N GLN A 24 -0.67 14.12 6.68
CA GLN A 24 -1.18 12.92 6.03
C GLN A 24 -0.31 12.70 4.81
N TYR A 25 0.70 11.83 4.93
CA TYR A 25 1.48 11.41 3.79
C TYR A 25 0.59 10.56 2.90
N SER A 26 -0.03 11.19 1.92
CA SER A 26 -0.73 10.47 0.88
C SER A 26 0.31 9.99 -0.12
N TYR A 27 0.63 8.70 -0.06
CA TYR A 27 1.36 8.05 -1.14
C TYR A 27 0.40 7.90 -2.32
N THR A 28 0.69 8.58 -3.40
CA THR A 28 -0.01 8.40 -4.67
C THR A 28 0.90 7.57 -5.57
N PRO A 29 0.56 6.30 -5.82
CA PRO A 29 1.33 5.51 -6.77
C PRO A 29 1.27 6.16 -8.15
N PRO A 30 2.34 6.04 -8.94
CA PRO A 30 2.39 6.63 -10.26
C PRO A 30 1.37 6.01 -11.20
N GLN A 31 0.81 6.85 -12.03
CA GLN A 31 0.01 6.42 -13.20
C GLN A 31 0.98 5.83 -14.24
N LEU A 32 0.92 4.52 -14.45
CA LEU A 32 1.77 3.84 -15.42
C LEU A 32 1.25 4.02 -16.85
N ASN A 33 2.11 4.60 -17.68
CA ASN A 33 1.91 4.61 -19.13
C ASN A 33 2.51 3.31 -19.70
N ILE A 34 1.65 2.39 -20.16
CA ILE A 34 1.99 1.01 -20.57
C ILE A 34 2.80 1.00 -21.87
N LYS A 35 3.93 1.67 -21.97
CA LYS A 35 4.74 1.61 -23.18
C LYS A 35 5.97 0.73 -23.10
N ASP A 36 6.38 0.29 -21.92
CA ASP A 36 7.55 -0.58 -21.76
C ASP A 36 7.16 -1.87 -21.03
N GLN A 37 6.69 -2.83 -21.81
CA GLN A 37 6.63 -4.24 -21.39
C GLN A 37 8.05 -4.84 -21.39
N ASN A 38 9.00 -4.19 -20.72
CA ASN A 38 10.25 -4.83 -20.44
C ASN A 38 10.02 -5.88 -19.36
N SER A 39 10.01 -7.13 -19.76
CA SER A 39 9.91 -8.27 -18.85
C SER A 39 11.06 -8.20 -17.84
N VAL A 40 10.72 -7.86 -16.59
CA VAL A 40 11.69 -7.97 -15.49
C VAL A 40 11.81 -9.44 -15.15
N SER A 41 13.00 -10.01 -15.29
CA SER A 41 13.23 -11.41 -14.93
C SER A 41 13.94 -11.50 -13.58
N LEU A 42 13.50 -12.43 -12.74
CA LEU A 42 14.17 -12.83 -11.52
C LEU A 42 14.76 -14.22 -11.74
N ASN A 43 16.08 -14.35 -11.73
CA ASN A 43 16.79 -15.61 -12.01
C ASN A 43 16.34 -16.31 -13.31
N GLY A 44 16.06 -15.54 -14.38
CA GLY A 44 15.55 -16.05 -15.64
C GLY A 44 14.06 -16.36 -15.68
N SER A 45 13.34 -16.15 -14.59
CA SER A 45 11.88 -16.28 -14.57
C SER A 45 11.22 -14.95 -14.93
N GLU A 46 10.28 -15.00 -15.86
CA GLU A 46 9.48 -13.84 -16.24
C GLU A 46 8.42 -13.54 -15.16
N ALA A 47 8.18 -12.26 -14.88
CA ALA A 47 7.09 -11.85 -14.00
C ALA A 47 5.75 -12.33 -14.58
N ILE A 48 4.91 -12.87 -13.71
CA ILE A 48 3.56 -13.33 -14.09
C ILE A 48 2.52 -12.22 -13.93
N TYR A 49 2.81 -11.19 -13.15
CA TYR A 49 1.94 -10.06 -12.90
C TYR A 49 2.67 -8.75 -13.11
N ASN A 50 1.94 -7.78 -13.65
CA ASN A 50 2.38 -6.42 -13.82
C ASN A 50 1.20 -5.49 -13.51
N ALA A 51 1.35 -4.59 -12.54
CA ALA A 51 0.38 -3.55 -12.27
C ALA A 51 0.41 -2.48 -13.38
N ASN A 52 -0.75 -2.12 -13.88
CA ASN A 52 -0.90 -1.08 -14.91
C ASN A 52 -1.14 0.29 -14.29
N THR A 53 -1.98 0.33 -13.26
CA THR A 53 -2.30 1.55 -12.51
C THR A 53 -2.53 1.19 -11.05
N SER A 54 -2.13 2.08 -10.16
CA SER A 54 -2.40 1.97 -8.74
C SER A 54 -2.92 3.30 -8.20
N LYS A 55 -3.89 3.23 -7.29
CA LYS A 55 -4.52 4.38 -6.66
C LYS A 55 -4.51 4.20 -5.15
N SER A 56 -3.98 5.19 -4.42
CA SER A 56 -4.16 5.24 -2.98
C SER A 56 -5.62 5.56 -2.64
N LEU A 57 -6.19 4.76 -1.75
CA LEU A 57 -7.52 4.97 -1.17
C LEU A 57 -7.45 5.66 0.19
N GLY A 58 -6.25 5.85 0.73
CA GLY A 58 -5.99 6.55 1.97
C GLY A 58 -4.96 5.85 2.84
N SER A 59 -4.50 6.58 3.84
CA SER A 59 -3.60 6.07 4.87
C SER A 59 -3.96 6.65 6.24
N LYS A 60 -3.63 5.91 7.31
CA LYS A 60 -3.76 6.38 8.68
C LYS A 60 -2.55 5.96 9.53
N ASN A 61 -2.14 6.82 10.45
CA ASN A 61 -1.17 6.43 11.47
C ASN A 61 -1.87 5.56 12.53
N LEU A 62 -1.28 4.42 12.86
CA LEU A 62 -1.76 3.52 13.93
C LEU A 62 -1.01 3.80 15.22
N THR A 63 0.32 3.95 15.14
CA THR A 63 1.18 4.30 16.27
C THR A 63 2.28 5.27 15.84
N LEU A 64 2.81 6.02 16.81
CA LEU A 64 3.93 6.94 16.57
C LEU A 64 5.19 6.55 17.35
N SER A 65 5.05 5.75 18.42
CA SER A 65 6.14 5.35 19.32
C SER A 65 5.96 3.91 19.78
N PRO A 66 7.04 3.11 19.96
CA PRO A 66 8.44 3.44 19.65
C PRO A 66 8.74 3.50 18.15
N TYR A 67 7.92 2.88 17.31
CA TYR A 67 8.03 2.91 15.86
C TYR A 67 6.73 3.43 15.23
N ARG A 68 6.87 4.33 14.27
CA ARG A 68 5.72 4.76 13.48
C ARG A 68 5.16 3.57 12.71
N THR A 69 3.86 3.34 12.85
CA THR A 69 3.13 2.32 12.08
C THR A 69 1.99 2.99 11.33
N THR A 70 1.85 2.66 10.05
CA THR A 70 0.76 3.14 9.18
C THR A 70 -0.09 1.98 8.71
N GLU A 71 -1.34 2.26 8.37
CA GLU A 71 -2.19 1.38 7.57
C GLU A 71 -2.56 2.13 6.29
N GLU A 72 -2.33 1.50 5.17
CA GLU A 72 -2.45 2.08 3.83
C GLU A 72 -3.32 1.20 2.95
N HIS A 73 -4.20 1.81 2.18
CA HIS A 73 -5.16 1.11 1.32
C HIS A 73 -4.92 1.52 -0.13
N TYR A 74 -4.88 0.53 -1.01
CA TYR A 74 -4.67 0.74 -2.45
C TYR A 74 -5.66 -0.06 -3.27
N PHE A 75 -5.92 0.45 -4.45
CA PHE A 75 -6.65 -0.24 -5.49
C PHE A 75 -5.83 -0.22 -6.77
N GLU A 76 -5.63 -1.37 -7.37
CA GLU A 76 -4.82 -1.53 -8.57
C GLU A 76 -5.60 -2.19 -9.70
N HIS A 77 -5.16 -1.86 -10.92
CA HIS A 77 -5.44 -2.64 -12.10
C HIS A 77 -4.13 -3.23 -12.60
N GLY A 78 -4.16 -4.49 -12.97
CA GLY A 78 -2.98 -5.18 -13.48
C GLY A 78 -3.34 -6.29 -14.45
N PHE A 79 -2.31 -6.97 -14.90
CA PHE A 79 -2.41 -8.06 -15.84
C PHE A 79 -1.63 -9.27 -15.33
N PHE A 80 -2.31 -10.41 -15.21
CA PHE A 80 -1.67 -11.71 -14.98
C PHE A 80 -1.50 -12.44 -16.31
N LYS A 81 -0.27 -12.89 -16.57
CA LYS A 81 0.04 -13.75 -17.70
C LYS A 81 -0.73 -15.07 -17.61
N GLY A 82 -1.49 -15.38 -18.64
CA GLY A 82 -2.33 -16.59 -18.70
C GLY A 82 -3.70 -16.46 -18.02
N ILE A 83 -4.00 -15.35 -17.35
CA ILE A 83 -5.29 -15.07 -16.70
C ILE A 83 -5.99 -13.89 -17.38
N GLY A 84 -5.27 -12.78 -17.60
CA GLY A 84 -5.82 -11.56 -18.16
C GLY A 84 -5.82 -10.39 -17.16
N TYR A 85 -6.69 -9.41 -17.40
CA TYR A 85 -6.84 -8.25 -16.55
C TYR A 85 -7.52 -8.59 -15.23
N VAL A 86 -6.98 -8.01 -14.16
CA VAL A 86 -7.49 -8.15 -12.80
C VAL A 86 -7.48 -6.81 -12.08
N THR A 87 -8.30 -6.72 -11.05
CA THR A 87 -8.18 -5.68 -10.03
C THR A 87 -7.56 -6.28 -8.77
N ASN A 88 -6.90 -5.44 -7.96
CA ASN A 88 -6.33 -5.82 -6.67
C ASN A 88 -6.73 -4.77 -5.64
N ASN A 89 -7.47 -5.20 -4.62
CA ASN A 89 -7.81 -4.36 -3.48
C ASN A 89 -6.93 -4.80 -2.31
N GLN A 90 -6.11 -3.89 -1.79
CA GLN A 90 -5.02 -4.25 -0.88
C GLN A 90 -4.90 -3.30 0.30
N THR A 91 -4.47 -3.87 1.41
CA THR A 91 -4.19 -3.15 2.65
C THR A 91 -2.81 -3.54 3.15
N PHE A 92 -2.00 -2.56 3.49
CA PHE A 92 -0.68 -2.76 4.09
C PHE A 92 -0.62 -2.12 5.48
N ARG A 93 0.05 -2.80 6.41
CA ARG A 93 0.49 -2.23 7.68
C ARG A 93 2.00 -2.16 7.69
N ASN A 94 2.52 -0.94 7.67
CA ASN A 94 3.95 -0.64 7.57
C ASN A 94 4.48 -0.13 8.91
N THR A 95 5.53 -0.76 9.43
CA THR A 95 6.26 -0.31 10.62
C THR A 95 7.62 0.23 10.21
N TYR A 96 7.85 1.51 10.44
CA TYR A 96 9.10 2.19 10.07
C TYR A 96 10.14 1.95 11.15
N LEU A 97 11.16 1.15 10.82
CA LEU A 97 12.28 0.85 11.71
C LEU A 97 13.29 2.01 11.76
N SER A 98 13.36 2.78 10.68
CA SER A 98 14.16 4.00 10.54
C SER A 98 13.63 4.83 9.36
N ASP A 99 14.25 5.98 9.09
CA ASP A 99 13.94 6.80 7.90
C ASP A 99 14.28 6.11 6.57
N LYS A 100 14.99 4.98 6.63
CA LYS A 100 15.46 4.25 5.44
C LYS A 100 14.93 2.83 5.33
N MET A 101 14.28 2.30 6.36
CA MET A 101 13.83 0.91 6.40
C MET A 101 12.45 0.78 7.05
N LEU A 102 11.62 -0.05 6.47
CA LEU A 102 10.36 -0.49 7.08
C LEU A 102 10.15 -1.99 6.84
N VAL A 103 9.31 -2.56 7.70
CA VAL A 103 8.72 -3.89 7.51
C VAL A 103 7.22 -3.73 7.36
N GLY A 104 6.65 -4.48 6.44
CA GLY A 104 5.23 -4.46 6.12
C GLY A 104 4.58 -5.83 6.22
N LYS A 105 3.27 -5.80 6.42
CA LYS A 105 2.38 -6.95 6.22
C LYS A 105 1.23 -6.48 5.34
N GLY A 106 1.01 -7.20 4.24
CA GLY A 106 -0.06 -6.93 3.30
C GLY A 106 -1.11 -8.02 3.29
N ASN A 107 -2.29 -7.66 2.88
CA ASN A 107 -3.32 -8.57 2.45
C ASN A 107 -4.14 -7.94 1.33
N GLY A 108 -4.72 -8.77 0.49
CA GLY A 108 -5.56 -8.27 -0.59
C GLY A 108 -6.31 -9.37 -1.32
N THR A 109 -7.03 -8.93 -2.34
CA THR A 109 -7.85 -9.79 -3.19
C THR A 109 -7.65 -9.38 -4.63
N PHE A 110 -7.16 -10.30 -5.44
CA PHE A 110 -7.24 -10.19 -6.89
C PHE A 110 -8.62 -10.66 -7.37
N GLU A 111 -9.21 -9.89 -8.27
CA GLU A 111 -10.49 -10.20 -8.89
C GLU A 111 -10.39 -10.08 -10.40
N THR A 112 -10.79 -11.12 -11.11
CA THR A 112 -10.84 -11.15 -12.57
C THR A 112 -12.06 -10.39 -13.09
N THR A 113 -12.09 -10.09 -14.37
CA THR A 113 -13.21 -9.38 -15.02
C THR A 113 -14.53 -10.16 -14.97
N ASP A 114 -14.49 -11.49 -14.81
CA ASP A 114 -15.64 -12.37 -14.62
C ASP A 114 -15.99 -12.62 -13.14
N GLY A 115 -15.36 -11.86 -12.20
CA GLY A 115 -15.68 -11.86 -10.78
C GLY A 115 -15.05 -12.97 -9.96
N GLN A 116 -14.12 -13.75 -10.52
CA GLN A 116 -13.41 -14.79 -9.77
C GLN A 116 -12.33 -14.17 -8.89
N LYS A 117 -12.13 -14.72 -7.68
CA LYS A 117 -11.28 -14.10 -6.66
C LYS A 117 -10.23 -15.05 -6.10
N VAL A 118 -9.09 -14.50 -5.77
CA VAL A 118 -8.06 -15.12 -4.95
C VAL A 118 -7.55 -14.13 -3.92
N ASN A 119 -7.50 -14.57 -2.66
CA ASN A 119 -6.93 -13.78 -1.58
C ASN A 119 -5.43 -14.08 -1.43
N TRP A 120 -4.72 -13.09 -0.97
CA TRP A 120 -3.30 -13.23 -0.67
C TRP A 120 -2.95 -12.49 0.62
N VAL A 121 -1.84 -12.90 1.24
CA VAL A 121 -1.16 -12.20 2.32
C VAL A 121 0.29 -12.02 1.97
N SER A 122 0.92 -10.97 2.48
CA SER A 122 2.35 -10.73 2.26
C SER A 122 3.12 -10.35 3.53
N SER A 123 4.44 -10.53 3.43
CA SER A 123 5.42 -9.92 4.31
C SER A 123 6.45 -9.19 3.46
N ASP A 124 6.65 -7.91 3.76
CA ASP A 124 7.36 -6.98 2.90
C ASP A 124 8.51 -6.31 3.65
N LEU A 125 9.60 -6.04 2.92
CA LEU A 125 10.71 -5.18 3.32
C LEU A 125 10.71 -3.96 2.41
N GLY A 126 10.66 -2.77 2.99
CA GLY A 126 10.81 -1.51 2.29
C GLY A 126 12.14 -0.85 2.61
N ARG A 127 12.80 -0.34 1.58
CA ARG A 127 13.99 0.46 1.70
C ARG A 127 13.82 1.78 0.97
N SER A 128 14.13 2.89 1.64
CA SER A 128 14.22 4.20 1.01
C SER A 128 15.38 4.23 0.02
N ILE A 129 15.10 4.76 -1.16
CA ILE A 129 16.07 5.05 -2.22
C ILE A 129 16.08 6.55 -2.48
N ASP A 130 16.65 7.01 -3.57
CA ASP A 130 16.81 8.43 -3.86
C ASP A 130 15.49 9.21 -3.93
N ASN A 131 15.54 10.48 -3.55
CA ASN A 131 14.42 11.43 -3.68
C ASN A 131 13.12 11.02 -2.96
N GLY A 132 13.23 10.38 -1.79
CA GLY A 132 12.07 9.98 -0.99
C GLY A 132 11.27 8.82 -1.57
N ARG A 133 11.79 8.14 -2.59
CA ARG A 133 11.21 6.90 -3.12
C ARG A 133 11.56 5.72 -2.25
N TRP A 134 10.72 4.69 -2.33
CA TRP A 134 10.89 3.41 -1.66
C TRP A 134 10.87 2.28 -2.66
N VAL A 135 11.69 1.28 -2.44
CA VAL A 135 11.58 -0.01 -3.09
C VAL A 135 11.14 -1.03 -2.07
N PHE A 136 10.17 -1.85 -2.45
CA PHE A 136 9.59 -2.91 -1.64
C PHE A 136 9.88 -4.25 -2.28
N TYR A 137 10.21 -5.22 -1.43
CA TYR A 137 10.33 -6.63 -1.80
C TYR A 137 9.47 -7.43 -0.85
N GLY A 138 8.60 -8.26 -1.38
CA GLY A 138 7.65 -9.05 -0.62
C GLY A 138 7.65 -10.52 -0.97
N ILE A 139 7.18 -11.32 -0.03
CA ILE A 139 6.76 -12.69 -0.26
C ILE A 139 5.25 -12.71 -0.12
N LEU A 140 4.56 -13.17 -1.19
CA LEU A 140 3.12 -13.35 -1.20
C LEU A 140 2.78 -14.83 -1.04
N LEU A 141 1.74 -15.09 -0.27
CA LEU A 141 1.12 -16.41 -0.13
C LEU A 141 -0.31 -16.29 -0.64
N PHE A 142 -0.62 -17.00 -1.71
CA PHE A 142 -1.97 -17.06 -2.26
C PHE A 142 -2.76 -18.15 -1.56
N ASN A 143 -3.98 -17.82 -1.14
CA ASN A 143 -4.87 -18.80 -0.56
C ASN A 143 -5.44 -19.73 -1.66
N ASN A 144 -6.04 -20.83 -1.21
CA ASN A 144 -6.78 -21.69 -2.12
C ASN A 144 -7.97 -20.95 -2.74
N THR A 145 -8.20 -21.16 -4.02
CA THR A 145 -9.37 -20.65 -4.76
C THR A 145 -10.04 -21.80 -5.51
N ASN A 146 -11.35 -21.76 -5.60
CA ASN A 146 -12.13 -22.71 -6.41
C ASN A 146 -12.21 -22.29 -7.89
N SER A 147 -11.59 -21.16 -8.24
CA SER A 147 -11.58 -20.62 -9.58
C SER A 147 -10.66 -21.42 -10.49
N LYS A 148 -11.17 -21.82 -11.66
CA LYS A 148 -10.35 -22.46 -12.70
C LYS A 148 -9.33 -21.48 -13.29
N SER A 149 -9.73 -20.24 -13.56
CA SER A 149 -8.86 -19.22 -14.17
C SER A 149 -7.71 -18.82 -13.25
N LEU A 150 -7.92 -18.86 -11.93
CA LEU A 150 -6.92 -18.51 -10.93
C LEU A 150 -6.19 -19.74 -10.34
N SER A 151 -6.43 -20.95 -10.88
CA SER A 151 -5.90 -22.19 -10.33
C SER A 151 -4.38 -22.24 -10.25
N MET A 152 -3.68 -21.53 -11.13
CA MET A 152 -2.21 -21.42 -11.08
C MET A 152 -1.69 -20.70 -9.84
N LEU A 153 -2.54 -19.94 -9.14
CA LEU A 153 -2.21 -19.22 -7.92
C LEU A 153 -2.55 -20.03 -6.64
N ASN A 154 -3.26 -21.18 -6.79
CA ASN A 154 -3.68 -21.99 -5.65
C ASN A 154 -2.52 -22.40 -4.76
N ASN A 155 -2.58 -22.01 -3.47
CA ASN A 155 -1.58 -22.34 -2.46
C ASN A 155 -0.13 -22.05 -2.92
N SER A 156 0.04 -21.07 -3.80
CA SER A 156 1.34 -20.74 -4.36
C SER A 156 2.03 -19.67 -3.53
N ILE A 157 3.36 -19.67 -3.64
CA ILE A 157 4.25 -18.65 -3.07
C ILE A 157 4.79 -17.82 -4.22
N ALA A 158 4.84 -16.50 -4.03
CA ALA A 158 5.40 -15.59 -5.00
C ALA A 158 6.34 -14.59 -4.35
N LEU A 159 7.25 -14.03 -5.15
CA LEU A 159 8.00 -12.83 -4.81
C LEU A 159 7.35 -11.64 -5.48
N SER A 160 7.35 -10.50 -4.80
CA SER A 160 6.95 -9.21 -5.39
C SER A 160 8.08 -8.20 -5.32
N LYS A 161 8.05 -7.27 -6.26
CA LYS A 161 8.84 -6.05 -6.23
C LYS A 161 7.96 -4.90 -6.68
N SER A 162 7.92 -3.84 -5.89
CA SER A 162 7.31 -2.58 -6.27
C SER A 162 8.22 -1.42 -5.92
N THR A 163 8.05 -0.29 -6.57
CA THR A 163 8.79 0.94 -6.28
C THR A 163 7.79 2.07 -6.12
N SER A 164 7.94 2.86 -5.07
CA SER A 164 7.18 4.09 -4.93
C SER A 164 7.79 5.16 -5.83
N GLY A 165 6.98 5.80 -6.65
CA GLY A 165 7.44 6.85 -7.56
C GLY A 165 6.62 6.84 -8.85
N LEU A 166 6.84 7.84 -9.70
CA LEU A 166 6.12 7.93 -10.98
C LEU A 166 6.56 6.80 -11.92
N ASN A 167 5.59 6.04 -12.42
CA ASN A 167 5.74 5.07 -13.52
C ASN A 167 6.52 3.78 -13.22
N GLU A 168 6.55 3.31 -11.98
CA GLU A 168 7.18 2.03 -11.69
C GLU A 168 6.14 0.96 -11.36
N PRO A 169 6.08 -0.15 -12.13
CA PRO A 169 5.10 -1.20 -11.92
C PRO A 169 5.41 -2.04 -10.68
N GLU A 170 4.38 -2.67 -10.14
CA GLU A 170 4.55 -3.86 -9.32
C GLU A 170 4.72 -5.08 -10.19
N TYR A 171 5.67 -5.94 -9.82
CA TYR A 171 5.92 -7.23 -10.46
C TYR A 171 5.75 -8.36 -9.46
N ILE A 172 5.19 -9.48 -9.92
CA ILE A 172 5.07 -10.71 -9.13
C ILE A 172 5.63 -11.88 -9.93
N TRP A 173 6.44 -12.73 -9.28
CA TRP A 173 7.03 -13.96 -9.80
C TRP A 173 6.59 -15.14 -8.94
N LEU A 174 6.01 -16.17 -9.54
CA LEU A 174 5.74 -17.42 -8.81
C LEU A 174 7.05 -18.15 -8.52
N LEU A 175 7.18 -18.61 -7.28
CA LEU A 175 8.21 -19.57 -6.90
C LEU A 175 7.71 -20.97 -7.24
N LYS A 176 8.49 -21.67 -8.03
CA LYS A 176 8.23 -23.06 -8.41
C LYS A 176 8.97 -24.01 -7.47
#